data_329f8700caab7626017f65662979e4fc
#
_entry.id   329f8700caab7626017f65662979e4fc
#
_cell.length_a   1.000
_cell.length_b   1.000
_cell.length_c   1.000
_cell.angle_alpha   90.00
_cell.angle_beta   90.00
_cell.angle_gamma   90.00
#
_symmetry.space_group_name_H-M   'P 1'
#
loop_
_entity.id
_entity.type
_entity.pdbx_description
1 polymer ?
#
loop_
_entity_poly.entity_id
_entity_poly.type
_entity_poly.pdbx_seq_one_letter_code
_entity_poly.pdbx_strand_id
1 'polypeptide(L)'
;MGKVMVIANRKGGCGKSMTAASLGVGLARQGKKTLIIDADSQHSLTVSMGVTEPDKLPVSLVTVMSDIINEKDIDPTAGIIHHSEGADLMPSNNSLAGMEIALAPLIGRETVLRQYIEMVKPLYDYVLIDTAPTLDLSQRGMAAPSCW
;
A
#
# COMPACT_ATOMS: atom_id res chain seq x y z
N MET A 1 -13.22 12.93 1.07
CA MET A 1 -12.82 11.81 0.24
C MET A 1 -11.32 11.86 -0.03
N GLY A 2 -10.62 10.77 0.16
CA GLY A 2 -9.18 10.74 0.12
C GLY A 2 -8.59 10.91 -1.27
N LYS A 3 -7.46 11.63 -1.34
CA LYS A 3 -6.64 11.65 -2.54
C LYS A 3 -5.72 10.44 -2.55
N VAL A 4 -5.64 9.78 -3.71
CA VAL A 4 -4.78 8.61 -3.88
C VAL A 4 -3.55 9.00 -4.68
N MET A 5 -2.37 8.69 -4.14
CA MET A 5 -1.09 8.98 -4.79
C MET A 5 -0.28 7.69 -4.89
N VAL A 6 0.13 7.36 -6.09
CA VAL A 6 0.93 6.15 -6.35
C VAL A 6 2.39 6.55 -6.46
N ILE A 7 3.24 5.91 -5.68
CA ILE A 7 4.68 6.14 -5.72
C ILE A 7 5.32 4.92 -6.36
N ALA A 8 5.75 5.07 -7.59
CA ALA A 8 6.33 3.98 -8.36
C ALA A 8 7.71 4.40 -8.86
N ASN A 9 8.64 3.46 -8.89
CA ASN A 9 9.98 3.69 -9.39
C ASN A 9 10.35 2.60 -10.37
N ARG A 10 10.50 2.97 -11.63
CA ARG A 10 10.91 2.05 -12.68
C ARG A 10 12.40 1.78 -12.71
N LYS A 11 13.18 2.68 -12.07
CA LYS A 11 14.63 2.52 -11.94
C LYS A 11 14.93 2.32 -10.47
N GLY A 12 15.43 1.22 -10.05
CA GLY A 12 15.79 1.01 -8.67
C GLY A 12 16.66 2.14 -8.13
N GLY A 13 16.65 2.34 -6.82
CA GLY A 13 17.59 3.21 -6.15
C GLY A 13 17.22 4.68 -6.01
N CYS A 14 15.99 5.11 -6.28
CA CYS A 14 15.62 6.51 -6.07
C CYS A 14 15.02 6.77 -4.68
N GLY A 15 15.12 5.82 -3.75
CA GLY A 15 14.61 6.02 -2.39
C GLY A 15 13.09 6.06 -2.31
N LYS A 16 12.41 5.32 -3.15
CA LYS A 16 10.95 5.31 -3.25
C LYS A 16 10.26 5.08 -1.90
N SER A 17 10.70 4.07 -1.14
CA SER A 17 10.10 3.75 0.16
C SER A 17 10.31 4.86 1.18
N MET A 18 11.49 5.48 1.17
CA MET A 18 11.78 6.63 2.03
C MET A 18 10.90 7.82 1.66
N THR A 19 10.69 8.05 0.37
CA THR A 19 9.82 9.13 -0.11
C THR A 19 8.38 8.91 0.36
N ALA A 20 7.87 7.70 0.23
CA ALA A 20 6.52 7.37 0.67
C ALA A 20 6.35 7.57 2.17
N ALA A 21 7.30 7.07 2.97
CA ALA A 21 7.25 7.20 4.42
C ALA A 21 7.33 8.68 4.83
N SER A 22 8.26 9.44 4.26
CA SER A 22 8.45 10.86 4.59
C SER A 22 7.23 11.69 4.22
N LEU A 23 6.65 11.45 3.05
CA LEU A 23 5.47 12.17 2.62
C LEU A 23 4.27 11.85 3.52
N GLY A 24 4.08 10.58 3.85
CA GLY A 24 2.97 10.16 4.72
C GLY A 24 3.07 10.75 6.11
N VAL A 25 4.25 10.71 6.70
CA VAL A 25 4.50 11.30 8.02
C VAL A 25 4.32 12.81 7.97
N GLY A 26 4.82 13.46 6.92
CA GLY A 26 4.67 14.90 6.74
C GLY A 26 3.20 15.33 6.67
N LEU A 27 2.39 14.61 5.91
CA LEU A 27 0.96 14.89 5.82
C LEU A 27 0.25 14.65 7.17
N ALA A 28 0.62 13.59 7.86
CA ALA A 28 0.05 13.29 9.17
C ALA A 28 0.37 14.39 10.18
N ARG A 29 1.56 14.94 10.13
CA ARG A 29 1.96 16.06 11.00
C ARG A 29 1.20 17.34 10.72
N GLN A 30 0.64 17.47 9.52
CA GLN A 30 -0.23 18.59 9.16
C GLN A 30 -1.68 18.36 9.54
N GLY A 31 -1.97 17.30 10.28
CA GLY A 31 -3.32 16.99 10.72
C GLY A 31 -4.16 16.23 9.70
N LYS A 32 -3.54 15.73 8.63
CA LYS A 32 -4.25 14.96 7.61
C LYS A 32 -4.28 13.48 7.98
N LYS A 33 -5.45 12.86 7.88
CA LYS A 33 -5.56 11.41 8.05
C LYS A 33 -4.93 10.74 6.83
N THR A 34 -3.81 10.05 7.05
CA THR A 34 -2.99 9.51 5.98
C THR A 34 -2.79 8.02 6.16
N LEU A 35 -3.08 7.25 5.11
CA LEU A 35 -2.78 5.83 5.05
C LEU A 35 -1.66 5.62 4.04
N ILE A 36 -0.67 4.84 4.41
CA ILE A 36 0.40 4.41 3.52
C ILE A 36 0.22 2.92 3.28
N ILE A 37 0.08 2.53 2.02
CA ILE A 37 -0.07 1.13 1.63
C ILE A 37 1.24 0.65 1.01
N ASP A 38 1.82 -0.39 1.59
CA ASP A 38 3.00 -1.03 1.02
C ASP A 38 2.54 -2.15 0.10
N ALA A 39 2.57 -1.89 -1.21
CA ALA A 39 2.15 -2.85 -2.23
C ALA A 39 3.34 -3.42 -3.00
N ASP A 40 4.53 -3.35 -2.43
CA ASP A 40 5.75 -3.91 -3.00
C ASP A 40 6.10 -5.20 -2.27
N SER A 41 6.32 -6.29 -3.03
CA SER A 41 6.67 -7.60 -2.45
C SER A 41 8.00 -7.58 -1.69
N GLN A 42 8.86 -6.59 -1.95
CA GLN A 42 10.09 -6.42 -1.18
C GLN A 42 9.83 -5.86 0.22
N HIS A 43 8.64 -5.35 0.47
CA HIS A 43 8.18 -4.80 1.76
C HIS A 43 9.17 -3.85 2.44
N SER A 44 9.93 -3.10 1.64
CA SER A 44 10.93 -2.15 2.15
C SER A 44 10.29 -1.03 2.97
N LEU A 45 9.14 -0.53 2.55
CA LEU A 45 8.41 0.50 3.28
C LEU A 45 7.96 -0.02 4.65
N THR A 46 7.42 -1.24 4.70
CA THR A 46 6.96 -1.85 5.94
C THR A 46 8.11 -1.93 6.95
N VAL A 47 9.26 -2.40 6.50
CA VAL A 47 10.44 -2.50 7.35
C VAL A 47 10.93 -1.11 7.79
N SER A 48 10.98 -0.16 6.87
CA SER A 48 11.47 1.19 7.18
C SER A 48 10.54 1.93 8.15
N MET A 49 9.28 1.54 8.24
CA MET A 49 8.33 2.10 9.21
C MET A 49 8.31 1.35 10.54
N GLY A 50 9.24 0.45 10.76
CA GLY A 50 9.46 -0.16 12.07
C GLY A 50 8.93 -1.58 12.24
N VAL A 51 8.34 -2.18 11.22
CA VAL A 51 7.89 -3.58 11.30
C VAL A 51 9.06 -4.47 10.96
N THR A 52 9.69 -5.06 11.98
CA THR A 52 10.92 -5.84 11.81
C THR A 52 10.68 -7.25 11.31
N GLU A 53 9.51 -7.81 11.55
CA GLU A 53 9.16 -9.18 11.16
C GLU A 53 7.80 -9.20 10.44
N PRO A 54 7.75 -8.71 9.20
CA PRO A 54 6.47 -8.60 8.48
C PRO A 54 5.75 -9.93 8.28
N ASP A 55 6.49 -11.02 8.13
CA ASP A 55 5.88 -12.33 7.90
C ASP A 55 5.18 -12.91 9.12
N LYS A 56 5.39 -12.32 10.30
CA LYS A 56 4.69 -12.71 11.52
C LYS A 56 3.41 -11.95 11.77
N LEU A 57 3.09 -10.98 10.93
CA LEU A 57 1.85 -10.21 11.08
C LEU A 57 0.63 -11.12 10.80
N PRO A 58 -0.40 -11.07 11.65
CA PRO A 58 -1.59 -11.89 11.45
C PRO A 58 -2.42 -11.43 10.25
N VAL A 59 -2.39 -10.12 9.94
CA VAL A 59 -3.11 -9.53 8.82
C VAL A 59 -2.19 -8.55 8.11
N SER A 60 -2.14 -8.66 6.79
CA SER A 60 -1.37 -7.75 5.94
C SER A 60 -2.19 -7.46 4.68
N LEU A 61 -1.62 -6.69 3.75
CA LEU A 61 -2.28 -6.40 2.47
C LEU A 61 -2.69 -7.69 1.75
N VAL A 62 -1.82 -8.71 1.78
CA VAL A 62 -2.12 -10.01 1.15
C VAL A 62 -3.39 -10.63 1.74
N THR A 63 -3.54 -10.60 3.06
CA THR A 63 -4.72 -11.15 3.72
C THR A 63 -5.99 -10.49 3.20
N VAL A 64 -6.00 -9.17 3.16
CA VAL A 64 -7.18 -8.42 2.74
C VAL A 64 -7.46 -8.64 1.26
N MET A 65 -6.42 -8.66 0.42
CA MET A 65 -6.59 -8.93 -1.00
C MET A 65 -7.15 -10.33 -1.25
N SER A 66 -6.68 -11.32 -0.49
CA SER A 66 -7.19 -12.69 -0.58
C SER A 66 -8.67 -12.75 -0.20
N ASP A 67 -9.05 -12.02 0.83
CA ASP A 67 -10.46 -11.98 1.24
C ASP A 67 -11.35 -11.34 0.17
N ILE A 68 -10.85 -10.29 -0.50
CA ILE A 68 -11.57 -9.69 -1.63
C ILE A 68 -11.76 -10.69 -2.76
N ILE A 69 -10.71 -11.42 -3.12
CA ILE A 69 -10.76 -12.44 -4.18
C ILE A 69 -11.79 -13.52 -3.85
N ASN A 70 -11.87 -13.92 -2.59
CA ASN A 70 -12.77 -14.95 -2.12
C ASN A 70 -14.17 -14.42 -1.77
N GLU A 71 -14.43 -13.16 -2.08
CA GLU A 71 -15.73 -12.51 -1.84
C GLU A 71 -16.18 -12.59 -0.39
N LYS A 72 -15.22 -12.55 0.54
CA LYS A 72 -15.51 -12.51 1.98
C LYS A 72 -15.82 -11.10 2.42
N ASP A 73 -16.62 -10.98 3.46
CA ASP A 73 -16.79 -9.71 4.14
C ASP A 73 -15.48 -9.30 4.79
N ILE A 74 -15.03 -8.07 4.53
CA ILE A 74 -13.79 -7.59 5.10
C ILE A 74 -14.02 -6.29 5.86
N ASP A 75 -13.22 -6.13 6.92
CA ASP A 75 -13.06 -4.85 7.60
C ASP A 75 -11.92 -4.11 6.90
N PRO A 76 -12.17 -2.98 6.23
CA PRO A 76 -11.11 -2.29 5.50
C PRO A 76 -10.00 -1.76 6.42
N THR A 77 -10.24 -1.68 7.73
CA THR A 77 -9.22 -1.27 8.70
C THR A 77 -8.42 -2.44 9.26
N ALA A 78 -8.80 -3.68 8.95
CA ALA A 78 -8.08 -4.85 9.44
C ALA A 78 -6.64 -4.85 8.95
N GLY A 79 -5.70 -5.06 9.85
CA GLY A 79 -4.28 -5.08 9.54
C GLY A 79 -3.59 -3.74 9.50
N ILE A 80 -4.33 -2.63 9.55
CA ILE A 80 -3.75 -1.30 9.55
C ILE A 80 -3.05 -1.04 10.89
N ILE A 81 -1.82 -0.57 10.81
CA ILE A 81 -0.97 -0.28 11.96
C ILE A 81 -0.88 1.24 12.11
N HIS A 82 -1.14 1.74 13.31
CA HIS A 82 -0.94 3.15 13.64
C HIS A 82 0.53 3.38 13.98
N HIS A 83 1.20 4.18 13.16
CA HIS A 83 2.58 4.52 13.41
C HIS A 83 2.69 5.64 14.45
N SER A 84 3.77 5.62 15.24
CA SER A 84 4.00 6.63 16.27
C SER A 84 4.09 8.06 15.72
N GLU A 85 4.43 8.21 14.46
CA GLU A 85 4.50 9.51 13.79
C GLU A 85 3.16 10.01 13.26
N GLY A 86 2.08 9.27 13.50
CA GLY A 86 0.72 9.69 13.17
C GLY A 86 0.14 9.14 11.88
N ALA A 87 0.96 8.61 10.99
CA ALA A 87 0.47 7.97 9.77
C ALA A 87 0.04 6.53 10.06
N ASP A 88 -0.91 6.03 9.26
CA ASP A 88 -1.32 4.64 9.33
C ASP A 88 -0.64 3.85 8.21
N LEU A 89 -0.36 2.58 8.44
CA LEU A 89 0.33 1.70 7.51
C LEU A 89 -0.47 0.43 7.26
N MET A 90 -0.72 0.12 5.98
CA MET A 90 -1.13 -1.23 5.60
C MET A 90 0.14 -1.97 5.17
N PRO A 91 0.61 -2.93 5.97
CA PRO A 91 1.90 -3.56 5.74
C PRO A 91 1.88 -4.61 4.64
N SER A 92 3.05 -4.87 4.06
CA SER A 92 3.29 -5.94 3.12
C SER A 92 4.17 -7.02 3.77
N ASN A 93 4.27 -8.17 3.11
CA ASN A 93 5.19 -9.23 3.51
C ASN A 93 5.56 -10.09 2.30
N ASN A 94 6.35 -11.14 2.51
CA ASN A 94 6.82 -12.02 1.44
C ASN A 94 5.70 -12.73 0.69
N SER A 95 4.56 -12.95 1.31
CA SER A 95 3.42 -13.63 0.68
C SER A 95 2.85 -12.83 -0.51
N LEU A 96 3.13 -11.53 -0.59
CA LEU A 96 2.66 -10.71 -1.70
C LEU A 96 3.27 -11.17 -3.03
N ALA A 97 4.51 -11.63 -3.04
CA ALA A 97 5.15 -12.14 -4.25
C ALA A 97 4.39 -13.36 -4.80
N GLY A 98 3.98 -14.27 -3.93
CA GLY A 98 3.19 -15.43 -4.34
C GLY A 98 1.84 -15.05 -4.90
N MET A 99 1.18 -14.07 -4.30
CA MET A 99 -0.09 -13.57 -4.79
C MET A 99 0.06 -12.91 -6.17
N GLU A 100 1.12 -12.16 -6.41
CA GLU A 100 1.38 -11.55 -7.71
C GLU A 100 1.48 -12.60 -8.81
N ILE A 101 2.15 -13.71 -8.53
CA ILE A 101 2.27 -14.82 -9.48
C ILE A 101 0.91 -15.47 -9.71
N ALA A 102 0.16 -15.71 -8.65
CA ALA A 102 -1.15 -16.37 -8.74
C ALA A 102 -2.18 -15.55 -9.51
N LEU A 103 -2.14 -14.22 -9.40
CA LEU A 103 -3.11 -13.34 -10.04
C LEU A 103 -2.74 -12.95 -11.47
N ALA A 104 -1.47 -13.08 -11.85
CA ALA A 104 -0.99 -12.59 -13.14
C ALA A 104 -1.79 -13.11 -14.34
N PRO A 105 -2.23 -14.38 -14.38
CA PRO A 105 -3.01 -14.89 -15.52
C PRO A 105 -4.51 -14.58 -15.43
N LEU A 106 -4.96 -13.94 -14.35
CA LEU A 106 -6.38 -13.66 -14.11
C LEU A 106 -6.68 -12.16 -14.28
N ILE A 107 -7.37 -11.60 -13.33
CA ILE A 107 -7.83 -10.20 -13.34
C ILE A 107 -6.67 -9.23 -13.13
N GLY A 108 -5.62 -9.70 -12.49
CA GLY A 108 -4.51 -8.86 -12.11
C GLY A 108 -4.67 -8.29 -10.70
N ARG A 109 -3.53 -8.15 -10.05
CA ARG A 109 -3.46 -7.66 -8.67
C ARG A 109 -3.88 -6.19 -8.56
N GLU A 110 -3.69 -5.40 -9.62
CA GLU A 110 -4.07 -3.98 -9.60
C GLU A 110 -5.58 -3.81 -9.46
N THR A 111 -6.39 -4.72 -10.00
CA THR A 111 -7.84 -4.65 -9.87
C THR A 111 -8.26 -4.93 -8.42
N VAL A 112 -7.65 -5.93 -7.80
CA VAL A 112 -7.95 -6.28 -6.41
C VAL A 112 -7.48 -5.17 -5.47
N LEU A 113 -6.28 -4.66 -5.69
CA LEU A 113 -5.75 -3.56 -4.89
C LEU A 113 -6.62 -2.31 -5.02
N ARG A 114 -7.10 -2.03 -6.21
CA ARG A 114 -7.99 -0.89 -6.46
C ARG A 114 -9.30 -1.02 -5.67
N GLN A 115 -9.85 -2.21 -5.59
CA GLN A 115 -11.05 -2.45 -4.78
C GLN A 115 -10.79 -2.14 -3.31
N TYR A 116 -9.65 -2.56 -2.79
CA TYR A 116 -9.26 -2.23 -1.42
C TYR A 116 -9.12 -0.73 -1.22
N ILE A 117 -8.46 -0.05 -2.15
CA ILE A 117 -8.28 1.40 -2.08
C ILE A 117 -9.63 2.12 -2.02
N GLU A 118 -10.59 1.70 -2.84
CA GLU A 118 -11.91 2.32 -2.82
C GLU A 118 -12.63 2.11 -1.48
N MET A 119 -12.31 1.04 -0.77
CA MET A 119 -12.90 0.78 0.55
C MET A 119 -12.30 1.66 1.65
N VAL A 120 -11.00 1.96 1.58
CA VAL A 120 -10.33 2.77 2.62
C VAL A 120 -10.33 4.26 2.31
N LYS A 121 -10.47 4.64 1.06
CA LYS A 121 -10.41 6.02 0.60
C LYS A 121 -11.33 6.98 1.37
N PRO A 122 -12.58 6.64 1.70
CA PRO A 122 -13.43 7.52 2.47
C PRO A 122 -12.98 7.75 3.90
N LEU A 123 -12.09 6.91 4.41
CA LEU A 123 -11.63 6.96 5.80
C LEU A 123 -10.41 7.87 6.00
N TYR A 124 -9.77 8.30 4.90
CA TYR A 124 -8.53 9.05 4.95
C TYR A 124 -8.58 10.28 4.06
N ASP A 125 -7.76 11.26 4.40
CA ASP A 125 -7.56 12.44 3.54
C ASP A 125 -6.60 12.13 2.40
N TYR A 126 -5.60 11.28 2.67
CA TYR A 126 -4.61 10.85 1.68
C TYR A 126 -4.34 9.36 1.81
N VAL A 127 -4.23 8.70 0.67
CA VAL A 127 -3.81 7.30 0.58
C VAL A 127 -2.58 7.26 -0.33
N LEU A 128 -1.45 6.87 0.22
CA LEU A 128 -0.18 6.76 -0.51
C LEU A 128 0.11 5.30 -0.76
N ILE A 129 0.47 4.95 -2.00
CA ILE A 129 0.70 3.57 -2.38
C ILE A 129 2.13 3.42 -2.89
N ASP A 130 2.91 2.61 -2.20
CA ASP A 130 4.27 2.26 -2.61
C ASP A 130 4.21 0.96 -3.41
N THR A 131 4.40 1.05 -4.71
CA THR A 131 4.23 -0.10 -5.61
C THR A 131 5.55 -0.53 -6.23
N ALA A 132 5.59 -1.81 -6.61
CA ALA A 132 6.66 -2.32 -7.45
C ALA A 132 6.56 -1.70 -8.85
N PRO A 133 7.69 -1.58 -9.58
CA PRO A 133 7.66 -1.01 -10.94
C PRO A 133 6.75 -1.74 -11.93
N THR A 134 6.45 -3.00 -11.66
CA THR A 134 5.61 -3.83 -12.52
C THR A 134 4.12 -3.61 -12.30
N LEU A 135 3.73 -2.88 -11.25
CA LEU A 135 2.33 -2.61 -10.93
C LEU A 135 1.97 -1.19 -11.36
N ASP A 136 1.28 -1.07 -12.48
CA ASP A 136 0.92 0.23 -13.03
C ASP A 136 -0.51 0.60 -12.67
N LEU A 137 -0.66 1.50 -11.71
CA LEU A 137 -1.95 2.05 -11.29
C LEU A 137 -2.17 3.46 -11.84
N SER A 138 -1.12 4.09 -12.38
CA SER A 138 -1.16 5.50 -12.76
C SER A 138 -2.08 5.79 -13.94
N GLN A 139 -2.23 4.84 -14.85
CA GLN A 139 -3.03 5.03 -16.07
C GLN A 139 -4.54 5.02 -15.83
N ARG A 140 -4.96 4.90 -14.59
CA ARG A 140 -6.37 4.73 -14.28
C ARG A 140 -6.90 5.80 -13.33
N GLY A 141 -6.41 7.01 -13.48
CA GLY A 141 -6.90 8.15 -12.73
C GLY A 141 -6.27 8.39 -11.38
N MET A 142 -5.18 7.71 -11.08
CA MET A 142 -4.43 7.92 -9.85
C MET A 142 -3.20 8.77 -10.14
N ALA A 143 -2.89 9.72 -9.24
CA ALA A 143 -1.68 10.51 -9.36
C ALA A 143 -0.45 9.62 -9.16
N ALA A 144 0.57 9.84 -9.97
CA ALA A 144 1.81 9.06 -9.90
C ALA A 144 3.00 10.03 -9.90
N PRO A 145 3.42 10.51 -8.71
CA PRO A 145 4.57 11.40 -8.65
C PRO A 145 5.84 10.68 -9.10
N SER A 146 6.73 11.44 -9.75
CA SER A 146 8.02 10.89 -10.17
C SER A 146 8.97 10.76 -8.99
N CYS A 147 9.95 9.88 -9.11
CA CYS A 147 11.12 9.93 -8.27
C CYS A 147 11.95 11.16 -8.67
N TRP A 148 12.36 11.95 -7.70
CA TRP A 148 13.21 13.11 -7.93
C TRP A 148 14.49 13.06 -7.11
#